data_01a51c0d4c0b1aeecd55ccab143e991e
#
_entry.id   01a51c0d4c0b1aeecd55ccab143e991e
#
_cell.length_a   1.000
_cell.length_b   1.000
_cell.length_c   1.000
_cell.angle_alpha   90.00
_cell.angle_beta   90.00
_cell.angle_gamma   90.00
#
_symmetry.space_group_name_H-M   'P 1'
#
loop_
_entity.id
_entity.type
_entity.pdbx_description
1 polymer ?
#
loop_
_entity_poly.entity_id
_entity_poly.type
_entity_poly.pdbx_seq_one_letter_code
_entity_poly.pdbx_strand_id
1 'polypeptide(L)'
;MTAEITAFGTTASGEPVEAITLRAGDLTAVVLTWGAVLQDVRLAGVPYSLTQGSDLVSDYEDKMRYHGSLIGPVVNRITGARAVIAGHEYEFEHSMYGAVTLHCGSNGTHVKLWDIVAADASSVTLAIDLPHGEGGFPGNRQIAVRFWIEAPASLRMEVTGTTDADTILNFANHSYWNLDGTPCWDGHTLQIKADHYLPATEIFTPTGEIAAVEGTAYDLRKPRVITVNNPPLDNCYCLGRERVALRDVLTLTGTSGVEMIMATTEPGLQAYDGRHAIRPGKAAYEGLAFEPEFWPDATNHPEFPSIDLADGDTYHQLTEWRFTKP
;
A
#
# COMPACT_ATOMS: atom_id res chain seq x y z
N MET A 1 -4.12 -20.37 -19.79
CA MET A 1 -5.10 -19.45 -20.44
C MET A 1 -4.39 -18.11 -20.61
N THR A 2 -4.71 -17.37 -21.67
CA THR A 2 -4.11 -16.04 -21.94
C THR A 2 -4.68 -14.99 -20.97
N ALA A 3 -3.88 -13.98 -20.64
CA ALA A 3 -4.32 -12.81 -19.87
C ALA A 3 -5.46 -12.07 -20.61
N GLU A 4 -6.41 -11.54 -19.86
CA GLU A 4 -7.40 -10.59 -20.34
C GLU A 4 -6.86 -9.17 -20.11
N ILE A 5 -6.35 -8.54 -21.17
CA ILE A 5 -5.82 -7.17 -21.15
C ILE A 5 -6.73 -6.30 -22.01
N THR A 6 -7.21 -5.20 -21.47
CA THR A 6 -8.11 -4.28 -22.15
C THR A 6 -7.64 -2.83 -21.97
N ALA A 7 -8.00 -1.96 -22.92
CA ALA A 7 -7.80 -0.54 -22.74
C ALA A 7 -8.65 -0.03 -21.56
N PHE A 8 -8.02 0.65 -20.61
CA PHE A 8 -8.71 1.27 -19.49
C PHE A 8 -8.99 2.76 -19.76
N GLY A 9 -8.07 3.45 -20.40
CA GLY A 9 -8.19 4.85 -20.74
C GLY A 9 -6.88 5.45 -21.19
N THR A 10 -6.77 6.76 -21.08
CA THR A 10 -5.57 7.51 -21.49
C THR A 10 -5.28 8.57 -20.42
N THR A 11 -3.99 8.73 -20.08
CA THR A 11 -3.54 9.79 -19.17
C THR A 11 -3.75 11.19 -19.75
N ALA A 12 -3.67 12.22 -18.93
CA ALA A 12 -3.71 13.62 -19.39
C ALA A 12 -2.56 13.96 -20.37
N SER A 13 -1.43 13.22 -20.31
CA SER A 13 -0.31 13.34 -21.27
C SER A 13 -0.52 12.56 -22.57
N GLY A 14 -1.60 11.79 -22.68
CA GLY A 14 -1.95 11.05 -23.90
C GLY A 14 -1.41 9.62 -23.93
N GLU A 15 -0.89 9.08 -22.82
CA GLU A 15 -0.33 7.75 -22.73
C GLU A 15 -1.44 6.71 -22.43
N PRO A 16 -1.46 5.54 -23.08
CA PRO A 16 -2.48 4.53 -22.86
C PRO A 16 -2.30 3.84 -21.51
N VAL A 17 -3.40 3.62 -20.81
CA VAL A 17 -3.48 2.82 -19.59
C VAL A 17 -4.25 1.54 -19.88
N GLU A 18 -3.68 0.41 -19.49
CA GLU A 18 -4.27 -0.91 -19.68
C GLU A 18 -4.76 -1.47 -18.35
N ALA A 19 -5.84 -2.26 -18.40
CA ALA A 19 -6.37 -3.04 -17.29
C ALA A 19 -6.14 -4.52 -17.54
N ILE A 20 -5.54 -5.19 -16.58
CA ILE A 20 -5.26 -6.63 -16.61
C ILE A 20 -6.20 -7.31 -15.61
N THR A 21 -7.08 -8.19 -16.11
CA THR A 21 -8.01 -8.95 -15.28
C THR A 21 -7.43 -10.31 -14.93
N LEU A 22 -7.30 -10.58 -13.64
CA LEU A 22 -6.82 -11.84 -13.07
C LEU A 22 -8.00 -12.64 -12.51
N ARG A 23 -8.03 -13.98 -12.73
CA ARG A 23 -9.08 -14.86 -12.22
C ARG A 23 -8.51 -16.20 -11.79
N ALA A 24 -8.83 -16.62 -10.57
CA ALA A 24 -8.67 -18.00 -10.12
C ALA A 24 -9.60 -18.27 -8.93
N GLY A 25 -10.14 -19.50 -8.86
CA GLY A 25 -11.09 -19.85 -7.79
C GLY A 25 -12.31 -18.92 -7.77
N ASP A 26 -12.58 -18.38 -6.60
CA ASP A 26 -13.71 -17.46 -6.35
C ASP A 26 -13.31 -15.97 -6.48
N LEU A 27 -12.06 -15.66 -6.86
CA LEU A 27 -11.56 -14.30 -6.88
C LEU A 27 -11.34 -13.78 -8.31
N THR A 28 -11.70 -12.51 -8.52
CA THR A 28 -11.33 -11.69 -9.66
C THR A 28 -10.68 -10.43 -9.17
N ALA A 29 -9.55 -10.04 -9.75
CA ALA A 29 -8.87 -8.79 -9.49
C ALA A 29 -8.53 -8.07 -10.80
N VAL A 30 -8.52 -6.73 -10.78
CA VAL A 30 -8.08 -5.90 -11.90
C VAL A 30 -6.90 -5.07 -11.47
N VAL A 31 -5.82 -5.11 -12.27
CA VAL A 31 -4.61 -4.32 -12.05
C VAL A 31 -4.41 -3.39 -13.24
N LEU A 32 -4.08 -2.11 -12.98
CA LEU A 32 -3.81 -1.11 -14.02
C LEU A 32 -2.31 -0.94 -14.23
N THR A 33 -1.91 -0.60 -15.45
CA THR A 33 -0.53 -0.19 -15.74
C THR A 33 -0.19 1.19 -15.16
N TRP A 34 -1.16 2.06 -14.88
CA TRP A 34 -0.95 3.31 -14.15
C TRP A 34 -0.78 3.01 -12.65
N GLY A 35 0.36 3.40 -12.05
CA GLY A 35 0.63 3.27 -10.63
C GLY A 35 0.64 1.82 -10.11
N ALA A 36 0.63 0.81 -10.98
CA ALA A 36 0.37 -0.60 -10.62
C ALA A 36 -0.86 -0.73 -9.70
N VAL A 37 -1.93 0.01 -10.02
CA VAL A 37 -3.14 0.12 -9.20
C VAL A 37 -3.89 -1.20 -9.14
N LEU A 38 -4.16 -1.70 -7.93
CA LEU A 38 -5.16 -2.73 -7.68
C LEU A 38 -6.55 -2.06 -7.72
N GLN A 39 -7.19 -2.05 -8.90
CA GLN A 39 -8.38 -1.25 -9.19
C GLN A 39 -9.67 -1.88 -8.66
N ASP A 40 -9.81 -3.20 -8.76
CA ASP A 40 -11.02 -3.93 -8.37
C ASP A 40 -10.65 -5.28 -7.78
N VAL A 41 -11.38 -5.71 -6.73
CA VAL A 41 -11.27 -7.04 -6.13
C VAL A 41 -12.67 -7.55 -5.84
N ARG A 42 -13.05 -8.67 -6.48
CA ARG A 42 -14.38 -9.25 -6.36
C ARG A 42 -14.33 -10.69 -5.89
N LEU A 43 -15.12 -11.00 -4.89
CA LEU A 43 -15.34 -12.35 -4.39
C LEU A 43 -16.65 -12.92 -4.94
N ALA A 44 -16.62 -14.11 -5.52
CA ALA A 44 -17.80 -14.75 -6.10
C ALA A 44 -18.94 -14.84 -5.08
N GLY A 45 -20.14 -14.40 -5.49
CA GLY A 45 -21.33 -14.32 -4.62
C GLY A 45 -21.42 -13.07 -3.76
N VAL A 46 -20.43 -12.15 -3.82
CA VAL A 46 -20.48 -10.82 -3.21
C VAL A 46 -20.76 -9.80 -4.34
N PRO A 47 -21.85 -8.99 -4.27
CA PRO A 47 -22.29 -8.20 -5.42
C PRO A 47 -21.53 -6.86 -5.62
N TYR A 48 -20.53 -6.56 -4.80
CA TYR A 48 -19.75 -5.31 -4.81
C TYR A 48 -18.25 -5.60 -4.84
N SER A 49 -17.46 -4.60 -5.17
CA SER A 49 -16.00 -4.62 -5.01
C SER A 49 -15.61 -4.54 -3.54
N LEU A 50 -14.58 -5.27 -3.14
CA LEU A 50 -14.03 -5.23 -1.79
C LEU A 50 -13.03 -4.09 -1.59
N THR A 51 -12.55 -3.47 -2.68
CA THR A 51 -11.65 -2.31 -2.65
C THR A 51 -12.25 -1.13 -3.41
N GLN A 52 -11.72 0.06 -3.14
CA GLN A 52 -12.24 1.31 -3.70
C GLN A 52 -11.49 1.67 -4.99
N GLY A 53 -12.15 1.58 -6.13
CA GLY A 53 -11.61 1.93 -7.44
C GLY A 53 -12.46 2.95 -8.18
N SER A 54 -12.00 3.38 -9.36
CA SER A 54 -12.71 4.20 -10.35
C SER A 54 -12.56 3.59 -11.74
N ASP A 55 -13.49 3.92 -12.63
CA ASP A 55 -13.43 3.54 -14.04
C ASP A 55 -12.73 4.61 -14.91
N LEU A 56 -12.19 5.67 -14.31
CA LEU A 56 -11.57 6.79 -15.00
C LEU A 56 -10.11 6.97 -14.60
N VAL A 57 -9.21 7.05 -15.60
CA VAL A 57 -7.77 7.34 -15.37
C VAL A 57 -7.62 8.69 -14.67
N SER A 58 -8.38 9.70 -15.07
CA SER A 58 -8.32 11.06 -14.50
C SER A 58 -8.55 11.11 -12.99
N ASP A 59 -9.30 10.18 -12.42
CA ASP A 59 -9.47 10.12 -10.97
C ASP A 59 -8.18 9.72 -10.26
N TYR A 60 -7.42 8.77 -10.86
CA TYR A 60 -6.11 8.32 -10.34
C TYR A 60 -5.00 9.35 -10.58
N GLU A 61 -5.16 10.26 -11.55
CA GLU A 61 -4.24 11.39 -11.74
C GLU A 61 -4.49 12.54 -10.76
N ASP A 62 -5.64 12.56 -10.06
CA ASP A 62 -6.05 13.62 -9.14
C ASP A 62 -6.36 13.07 -7.74
N LYS A 63 -7.66 13.00 -7.38
CA LYS A 63 -8.14 12.75 -6.00
C LYS A 63 -7.87 11.34 -5.52
N MET A 64 -7.79 10.39 -6.43
CA MET A 64 -7.57 8.97 -6.12
C MET A 64 -6.13 8.52 -6.37
N ARG A 65 -5.16 9.43 -6.43
CA ARG A 65 -3.76 9.12 -6.78
C ARG A 65 -3.12 8.01 -5.95
N TYR A 66 -3.60 7.78 -4.74
CA TYR A 66 -3.10 6.72 -3.86
C TYR A 66 -3.98 5.47 -3.87
N HIS A 67 -5.25 5.55 -4.32
CA HIS A 67 -6.19 4.42 -4.24
C HIS A 67 -5.70 3.22 -5.04
N GLY A 68 -5.36 2.14 -4.32
CA GLY A 68 -4.89 0.90 -4.90
C GLY A 68 -3.49 0.93 -5.48
N SER A 69 -2.83 2.08 -5.54
CA SER A 69 -1.50 2.24 -6.15
C SER A 69 -0.41 1.54 -5.35
N LEU A 70 0.64 1.10 -6.04
CA LEU A 70 1.89 0.71 -5.40
C LEU A 70 2.73 1.96 -5.16
N ILE A 71 2.82 2.35 -3.90
CA ILE A 71 3.55 3.54 -3.46
C ILE A 71 5.02 3.19 -3.24
N GLY A 72 5.91 3.96 -3.83
CA GLY A 72 7.36 3.85 -3.73
C GLY A 72 8.07 4.99 -4.45
N PRO A 73 9.41 5.03 -4.44
CA PRO A 73 10.37 4.13 -3.79
C PRO A 73 10.33 4.12 -2.26
N VAL A 74 9.81 5.18 -1.60
CA VAL A 74 9.60 5.20 -0.15
C VAL A 74 8.17 5.65 0.15
N VAL A 75 7.38 4.72 0.65
CA VAL A 75 6.00 4.97 1.10
C VAL A 75 6.00 5.79 2.39
N ASN A 76 4.86 6.45 2.67
CA ASN A 76 4.63 7.25 3.86
C ASN A 76 5.50 8.53 3.87
N ARG A 77 5.90 9.03 5.03
CA ARG A 77 6.51 10.35 5.21
C ARG A 77 8.00 10.24 5.52
N ILE A 78 8.78 11.23 5.01
CA ILE A 78 10.16 11.49 5.42
C ILE A 78 10.22 12.93 5.92
N THR A 79 10.49 13.11 7.22
CA THR A 79 10.60 14.42 7.88
C THR A 79 11.76 15.22 7.30
N GLY A 80 11.55 16.52 7.11
CA GLY A 80 12.54 17.43 6.51
C GLY A 80 12.74 17.23 5.03
N ALA A 81 12.02 16.29 4.38
CA ALA A 81 12.17 15.92 2.97
C ALA A 81 13.64 15.65 2.61
N ARG A 82 14.37 14.96 3.49
CA ARG A 82 15.79 14.62 3.31
C ARG A 82 16.14 13.32 4.03
N ALA A 83 17.20 12.66 3.58
CA ALA A 83 17.79 11.51 4.27
C ALA A 83 19.30 11.47 4.04
N VAL A 84 20.00 10.83 4.98
CA VAL A 84 21.42 10.49 4.81
C VAL A 84 21.47 9.04 4.33
N ILE A 85 21.99 8.80 3.14
CA ILE A 85 22.14 7.49 2.52
C ILE A 85 23.62 7.25 2.26
N ALA A 86 24.20 6.18 2.81
CA ALA A 86 25.64 5.89 2.69
C ALA A 86 26.56 7.08 3.04
N GLY A 87 26.14 7.90 4.02
CA GLY A 87 26.91 9.06 4.49
C GLY A 87 26.75 10.34 3.64
N HIS A 88 25.91 10.34 2.62
CA HIS A 88 25.58 11.50 1.79
C HIS A 88 24.16 11.97 2.07
N GLU A 89 23.96 13.29 2.19
CA GLU A 89 22.64 13.89 2.34
C GLU A 89 21.95 14.01 0.97
N TYR A 90 20.69 13.58 0.88
CA TYR A 90 19.82 13.70 -0.28
C TYR A 90 18.57 14.47 0.08
N GLU A 91 18.16 15.36 -0.81
CA GLU A 91 16.93 16.15 -0.67
C GLU A 91 15.82 15.59 -1.59
N PHE A 92 14.61 15.58 -1.05
CA PHE A 92 13.41 15.13 -1.74
C PHE A 92 12.41 16.28 -1.94
N GLU A 93 11.32 16.04 -2.64
CA GLU A 93 10.25 17.02 -2.82
C GLU A 93 9.54 17.31 -1.49
N HIS A 94 9.41 18.57 -1.12
CA HIS A 94 8.55 19.02 -0.01
C HIS A 94 7.08 18.99 -0.44
N SER A 95 6.47 17.81 -0.45
CA SER A 95 5.14 17.60 -1.02
C SER A 95 3.99 17.82 -0.03
N MET A 96 4.29 17.91 1.28
CA MET A 96 3.27 18.12 2.31
C MET A 96 3.76 19.08 3.39
N TYR A 97 2.93 20.05 3.76
CA TYR A 97 3.16 21.06 4.80
C TYR A 97 4.47 21.86 4.64
N GLY A 98 5.14 21.79 3.49
CA GLY A 98 6.46 22.40 3.28
C GLY A 98 7.58 21.84 4.18
N ALA A 99 7.33 20.71 4.85
CA ALA A 99 8.20 20.14 5.87
C ALA A 99 8.49 18.65 5.71
N VAL A 100 7.73 17.94 4.87
CA VAL A 100 7.89 16.50 4.67
C VAL A 100 7.72 16.14 3.19
N THR A 101 8.32 15.04 2.77
CA THR A 101 7.87 14.36 1.55
C THR A 101 6.88 13.26 1.95
N LEU A 102 5.74 13.20 1.26
CA LEU A 102 4.75 12.14 1.40
C LEU A 102 4.70 11.33 0.13
N HIS A 103 4.88 10.02 0.23
CA HIS A 103 4.76 9.07 -0.88
C HIS A 103 5.64 9.46 -2.10
N CYS A 104 6.82 10.05 -1.84
CA CYS A 104 7.75 10.58 -2.85
C CYS A 104 7.19 11.73 -3.71
N GLY A 105 6.11 12.37 -3.29
CA GLY A 105 5.55 13.53 -3.99
C GLY A 105 5.14 13.24 -5.43
N SER A 106 5.53 14.13 -6.35
CA SER A 106 5.23 14.00 -7.79
C SER A 106 6.10 12.97 -8.52
N ASN A 107 7.08 12.37 -7.83
CA ASN A 107 8.02 11.40 -8.41
C ASN A 107 7.75 9.96 -7.94
N GLY A 108 6.70 9.74 -7.16
CA GLY A 108 6.33 8.42 -6.67
C GLY A 108 5.89 7.47 -7.79
N THR A 109 6.01 6.16 -7.54
CA THR A 109 5.63 5.12 -8.50
C THR A 109 4.14 5.09 -8.82
N HIS A 110 3.32 5.66 -7.95
CA HIS A 110 1.87 5.78 -8.09
C HIS A 110 1.42 6.75 -9.20
N VAL A 111 2.29 7.62 -9.69
CA VAL A 111 2.01 8.58 -10.79
C VAL A 111 2.80 8.23 -12.05
N LYS A 112 3.11 6.96 -12.24
CA LYS A 112 3.90 6.47 -13.37
C LYS A 112 3.20 5.32 -14.08
N LEU A 113 3.49 5.18 -15.37
CA LEU A 113 3.13 3.98 -16.12
C LEU A 113 4.15 2.88 -15.87
N TRP A 114 3.65 1.66 -15.71
CA TRP A 114 4.42 0.44 -15.56
C TRP A 114 4.28 -0.42 -16.80
N ASP A 115 5.36 -1.07 -17.18
CA ASP A 115 5.39 -1.98 -18.31
C ASP A 115 4.89 -3.37 -17.92
N ILE A 116 4.08 -4.01 -18.78
CA ILE A 116 3.68 -5.41 -18.60
C ILE A 116 4.84 -6.31 -19.04
N VAL A 117 5.48 -6.99 -18.08
CA VAL A 117 6.59 -7.93 -18.36
C VAL A 117 6.05 -9.33 -18.66
N ALA A 118 5.06 -9.76 -17.92
CA ALA A 118 4.41 -11.06 -18.10
C ALA A 118 2.97 -11.00 -17.61
N ALA A 119 2.07 -11.72 -18.26
CA ALA A 119 0.70 -11.86 -17.82
C ALA A 119 0.09 -13.18 -18.27
N ASP A 120 -0.71 -13.79 -17.40
CA ASP A 120 -1.57 -14.94 -17.70
C ASP A 120 -2.96 -14.75 -17.08
N ALA A 121 -3.81 -15.77 -17.09
CA ALA A 121 -5.18 -15.64 -16.59
C ALA A 121 -5.27 -15.32 -15.09
N SER A 122 -4.25 -15.63 -14.32
CA SER A 122 -4.25 -15.52 -12.85
C SER A 122 -3.11 -14.67 -12.29
N SER A 123 -2.20 -14.20 -13.14
CA SER A 123 -1.06 -13.40 -12.70
C SER A 123 -0.67 -12.30 -13.68
N VAL A 124 -0.11 -11.20 -13.15
CA VAL A 124 0.57 -10.16 -13.93
C VAL A 124 1.85 -9.75 -13.21
N THR A 125 2.90 -9.52 -13.98
CA THR A 125 4.13 -8.86 -13.52
C THR A 125 4.28 -7.55 -14.26
N LEU A 126 4.32 -6.46 -13.50
CA LEU A 126 4.61 -5.12 -14.00
C LEU A 126 6.01 -4.72 -13.56
N ALA A 127 6.71 -3.91 -14.36
CA ALA A 127 8.02 -3.39 -14.02
C ALA A 127 8.16 -1.92 -14.37
N ILE A 128 9.09 -1.25 -13.68
CA ILE A 128 9.45 0.15 -13.92
C ILE A 128 10.92 0.38 -13.61
N ASP A 129 11.58 1.19 -14.44
CA ASP A 129 12.92 1.70 -14.19
C ASP A 129 12.82 3.10 -13.57
N LEU A 130 13.54 3.32 -12.48
CA LEU A 130 13.63 4.59 -11.78
C LEU A 130 15.09 5.09 -11.89
N PRO A 131 15.39 6.08 -12.75
CA PRO A 131 16.74 6.55 -12.97
C PRO A 131 17.41 7.14 -11.73
N HIS A 132 18.75 7.09 -11.69
CA HIS A 132 19.54 7.76 -10.65
C HIS A 132 19.15 9.25 -10.56
N GLY A 133 18.92 9.73 -9.35
CA GLY A 133 18.57 11.13 -9.05
C GLY A 133 17.08 11.46 -9.26
N GLU A 134 16.28 10.57 -9.83
CA GLU A 134 14.85 10.81 -9.95
C GLU A 134 14.18 10.89 -8.56
N GLY A 135 13.44 11.98 -8.33
CA GLY A 135 12.85 12.29 -7.03
C GLY A 135 13.85 12.57 -5.90
N GLY A 136 15.16 12.74 -6.22
CA GLY A 136 16.24 12.90 -5.27
C GLY A 136 16.89 11.58 -4.82
N PHE A 137 16.38 10.42 -5.25
CA PHE A 137 16.88 9.11 -4.80
C PHE A 137 18.11 8.65 -5.61
N PRO A 138 19.19 8.17 -4.95
CA PRO A 138 20.36 7.63 -5.64
C PRO A 138 20.12 6.23 -6.25
N GLY A 139 20.99 5.85 -7.17
CA GLY A 139 20.99 4.57 -7.87
C GLY A 139 19.95 4.47 -8.99
N ASN A 140 20.28 3.72 -10.06
CA ASN A 140 19.29 3.24 -11.02
C ASN A 140 18.57 2.05 -10.39
N ARG A 141 17.27 2.16 -10.20
CA ARG A 141 16.46 1.17 -9.47
C ARG A 141 15.52 0.49 -10.45
N GLN A 142 15.60 -0.82 -10.54
CA GLN A 142 14.69 -1.64 -11.33
C GLN A 142 13.70 -2.30 -10.37
N ILE A 143 12.42 -1.97 -10.51
CA ILE A 143 11.36 -2.46 -9.63
C ILE A 143 10.40 -3.31 -10.43
N ALA A 144 10.05 -4.47 -9.89
CA ALA A 144 8.98 -5.29 -10.42
C ALA A 144 7.95 -5.59 -9.33
N VAL A 145 6.67 -5.60 -9.71
CA VAL A 145 5.58 -6.07 -8.88
C VAL A 145 4.82 -7.18 -9.59
N ARG A 146 4.61 -8.27 -8.90
CA ARG A 146 3.79 -9.37 -9.35
C ARG A 146 2.53 -9.45 -8.51
N PHE A 147 1.36 -9.44 -9.17
CA PHE A 147 0.08 -9.81 -8.57
C PHE A 147 -0.35 -11.17 -9.10
N TRP A 148 -0.86 -12.04 -8.22
CA TRP A 148 -1.44 -13.30 -8.66
C TRP A 148 -2.51 -13.79 -7.69
N ILE A 149 -3.41 -14.62 -8.22
CA ILE A 149 -4.49 -15.21 -7.46
C ILE A 149 -4.24 -16.71 -7.31
N GLU A 150 -4.37 -17.22 -6.09
CA GLU A 150 -4.41 -18.64 -5.76
C GLU A 150 -5.81 -19.03 -5.26
N ALA A 151 -6.33 -20.13 -5.79
CA ALA A 151 -7.61 -20.65 -5.33
C ALA A 151 -7.53 -21.09 -3.85
N PRO A 152 -8.61 -20.98 -3.04
CA PRO A 152 -9.94 -20.55 -3.50
C PRO A 152 -10.10 -19.04 -3.67
N ALA A 153 -9.47 -18.18 -2.86
CA ALA A 153 -9.64 -16.73 -2.87
C ALA A 153 -8.48 -16.01 -2.16
N SER A 154 -7.25 -16.26 -2.58
CA SER A 154 -6.04 -15.57 -2.12
C SER A 154 -5.49 -14.70 -3.25
N LEU A 155 -5.37 -13.39 -3.02
CA LEU A 155 -4.62 -12.45 -3.85
C LEU A 155 -3.27 -12.20 -3.20
N ARG A 156 -2.19 -12.31 -3.98
CA ARG A 156 -0.83 -12.03 -3.51
C ARG A 156 -0.18 -10.93 -4.32
N MET A 157 0.69 -10.19 -3.68
CA MET A 157 1.55 -9.17 -4.27
C MET A 157 2.97 -9.38 -3.79
N GLU A 158 3.90 -9.52 -4.73
CA GLU A 158 5.34 -9.57 -4.49
C GLU A 158 6.00 -8.37 -5.14
N VAL A 159 6.79 -7.63 -4.38
CA VAL A 159 7.61 -6.52 -4.90
C VAL A 159 9.08 -6.92 -4.81
N THR A 160 9.78 -6.80 -5.93
CA THR A 160 11.24 -6.98 -6.00
C THR A 160 11.89 -5.72 -6.55
N GLY A 161 13.09 -5.42 -6.07
CA GLY A 161 13.84 -4.25 -6.53
C GLY A 161 15.34 -4.48 -6.46
N THR A 162 16.07 -3.95 -7.45
CA THR A 162 17.53 -3.91 -7.48
C THR A 162 18.03 -2.49 -7.69
N THR A 163 19.27 -2.23 -7.35
CA THR A 163 19.94 -0.93 -7.50
C THR A 163 21.38 -1.11 -7.91
N ASP A 164 21.97 -0.11 -8.56
CA ASP A 164 23.39 -0.04 -8.91
C ASP A 164 24.18 0.95 -8.02
N ALA A 165 23.57 1.43 -6.94
CA ALA A 165 24.21 2.23 -5.90
C ALA A 165 23.38 2.14 -4.60
N ASP A 166 24.02 2.44 -3.47
CA ASP A 166 23.31 2.51 -2.17
C ASP A 166 22.12 3.46 -2.27
N THR A 167 20.96 3.00 -1.81
CA THR A 167 19.68 3.74 -1.86
C THR A 167 18.78 3.34 -0.69
N ILE A 168 17.54 3.83 -0.69
CA ILE A 168 16.49 3.44 0.25
C ILE A 168 15.26 2.96 -0.51
N LEU A 169 14.64 1.85 -0.07
CA LEU A 169 13.41 1.31 -0.64
C LEU A 169 12.44 0.88 0.45
N ASN A 170 11.20 1.30 0.31
CA ASN A 170 10.08 0.91 1.16
C ASN A 170 8.78 1.05 0.37
N PHE A 171 8.15 -0.05 -0.01
CA PHE A 171 6.94 -0.05 -0.84
C PHE A 171 5.71 -0.46 -0.04
N ALA A 172 4.53 0.04 -0.43
CA ALA A 172 3.25 -0.50 0.01
C ALA A 172 2.16 -0.33 -1.05
N ASN A 173 1.23 -1.27 -1.12
CA ASN A 173 -0.02 -1.10 -1.85
C ASN A 173 -1.00 -0.32 -0.97
N HIS A 174 -1.60 0.72 -1.53
CA HIS A 174 -2.48 1.67 -0.82
C HIS A 174 -3.96 1.42 -1.16
N SER A 175 -4.39 0.16 -1.17
CA SER A 175 -5.80 -0.18 -1.37
C SER A 175 -6.66 0.23 -0.18
N TYR A 176 -7.86 0.72 -0.47
CA TYR A 176 -8.87 1.06 0.54
C TYR A 176 -9.94 -0.03 0.56
N TRP A 177 -10.08 -0.72 1.68
CA TRP A 177 -10.94 -1.88 1.84
C TRP A 177 -12.26 -1.52 2.51
N ASN A 178 -13.36 -2.02 1.94
CA ASN A 178 -14.70 -2.00 2.54
C ASN A 178 -15.40 -3.31 2.17
N LEU A 179 -15.60 -4.16 3.16
CA LEU A 179 -16.08 -5.52 2.94
C LEU A 179 -17.62 -5.64 2.95
N ASP A 180 -18.31 -4.50 2.98
CA ASP A 180 -19.77 -4.44 2.99
C ASP A 180 -20.37 -3.76 1.76
N GLY A 181 -19.55 -3.10 0.92
CA GLY A 181 -20.02 -2.29 -0.21
C GLY A 181 -20.87 -1.09 0.21
N THR A 182 -20.75 -0.65 1.46
CA THR A 182 -21.48 0.48 2.06
C THR A 182 -20.76 1.80 1.81
N PRO A 183 -21.41 2.96 1.95
CA PRO A 183 -20.75 4.26 1.80
C PRO A 183 -19.71 4.57 2.88
N CYS A 184 -19.66 3.81 3.96
CA CYS A 184 -18.73 3.95 5.07
C CYS A 184 -18.41 2.58 5.65
N TRP A 185 -17.16 2.37 6.06
CA TRP A 185 -16.69 1.14 6.71
C TRP A 185 -17.13 1.01 8.18
N ASP A 186 -17.88 1.94 8.73
CA ASP A 186 -18.33 1.94 10.11
C ASP A 186 -19.01 0.61 10.52
N GLY A 187 -18.59 0.05 11.64
CA GLY A 187 -19.12 -1.25 12.13
C GLY A 187 -18.30 -2.48 11.73
N HIS A 188 -17.26 -2.35 10.91
CA HIS A 188 -16.35 -3.47 10.66
C HIS A 188 -15.65 -3.91 11.95
N THR A 189 -15.35 -5.19 12.06
CA THR A 189 -14.52 -5.75 13.13
C THR A 189 -13.07 -5.85 12.64
N LEU A 190 -12.14 -5.28 13.41
CA LEU A 190 -10.71 -5.25 13.10
C LEU A 190 -9.90 -5.91 14.20
N GLN A 191 -8.92 -6.72 13.80
CA GLN A 191 -7.85 -7.24 14.65
C GLN A 191 -6.50 -6.97 13.98
N ILE A 192 -5.53 -6.46 14.77
CA ILE A 192 -4.13 -6.28 14.34
C ILE A 192 -3.23 -6.95 15.37
N LYS A 193 -2.35 -7.86 14.91
CA LYS A 193 -1.46 -8.66 15.77
C LYS A 193 -0.15 -7.89 16.06
N ALA A 194 -0.27 -6.76 16.78
CA ALA A 194 0.87 -5.94 17.18
C ALA A 194 0.74 -5.51 18.64
N ASP A 195 1.83 -5.60 19.40
CA ASP A 195 1.90 -5.15 20.80
C ASP A 195 2.27 -3.67 20.93
N HIS A 196 2.78 -3.06 19.85
CA HIS A 196 3.24 -1.67 19.83
C HIS A 196 2.76 -0.95 18.57
N TYR A 197 2.74 0.38 18.66
CA TYR A 197 2.49 1.28 17.54
C TYR A 197 3.40 2.50 17.64
N LEU A 198 3.50 3.27 16.56
CA LEU A 198 4.24 4.53 16.52
C LEU A 198 3.24 5.69 16.73
N PRO A 199 3.29 6.42 17.86
CA PRO A 199 2.56 7.67 18.03
C PRO A 199 3.00 8.68 16.97
N ALA A 200 2.02 9.42 16.41
CA ALA A 200 2.26 10.41 15.38
C ALA A 200 2.19 11.84 15.95
N THR A 201 2.94 12.75 15.32
CA THR A 201 2.89 14.20 15.55
C THR A 201 1.62 14.81 14.90
N GLU A 202 1.44 16.14 15.03
CA GLU A 202 0.34 16.86 14.36
C GLU A 202 0.42 16.84 12.83
N ILE A 203 1.59 16.56 12.26
CA ILE A 203 1.81 16.40 10.82
C ILE A 203 1.92 14.94 10.41
N PHE A 204 1.50 14.03 11.28
CA PHE A 204 1.43 12.58 11.07
C PHE A 204 2.77 11.90 10.79
N THR A 205 3.89 12.48 11.24
CA THR A 205 5.19 11.79 11.28
C THR A 205 5.35 11.09 12.64
N PRO A 206 6.07 9.95 12.73
CA PRO A 206 6.35 9.32 14.02
C PRO A 206 7.07 10.27 14.99
N THR A 207 6.73 10.15 16.28
CA THR A 207 7.42 10.91 17.32
C THR A 207 8.79 10.33 17.70
N GLY A 208 9.10 9.12 17.23
CA GLY A 208 10.24 8.29 17.66
C GLY A 208 9.89 7.33 18.80
N GLU A 209 8.81 7.56 19.53
CA GLU A 209 8.33 6.63 20.55
C GLU A 209 7.78 5.34 19.94
N ILE A 210 8.09 4.20 20.58
CA ILE A 210 7.48 2.89 20.30
C ILE A 210 6.57 2.59 21.48
N ALA A 211 5.30 2.98 21.39
CA ALA A 211 4.34 2.88 22.47
C ALA A 211 3.62 1.53 22.49
N ALA A 212 3.38 0.99 23.69
CA ALA A 212 2.54 -0.21 23.82
C ALA A 212 1.08 0.11 23.47
N VAL A 213 0.40 -0.80 22.79
CA VAL A 213 -1.05 -0.66 22.49
C VAL A 213 -1.91 -0.93 23.74
N GLU A 214 -1.41 -1.69 24.70
CA GLU A 214 -2.14 -2.12 25.89
C GLU A 214 -2.71 -0.94 26.67
N GLY A 215 -4.01 -1.02 26.98
CA GLY A 215 -4.72 0.04 27.71
C GLY A 215 -5.03 1.30 26.90
N THR A 216 -4.73 1.32 25.61
CA THR A 216 -5.02 2.45 24.70
C THR A 216 -6.22 2.15 23.79
N ALA A 217 -6.69 3.17 23.08
CA ALA A 217 -7.69 3.01 22.02
C ALA A 217 -7.15 2.19 20.82
N TYR A 218 -5.84 2.08 20.67
CA TYR A 218 -5.15 1.36 19.59
C TYR A 218 -4.92 -0.13 19.91
N ASP A 219 -5.38 -0.65 21.08
CA ASP A 219 -5.31 -2.09 21.38
C ASP A 219 -6.33 -2.87 20.54
N LEU A 220 -5.86 -3.30 19.38
CA LEU A 220 -6.60 -4.12 18.42
C LEU A 220 -6.09 -5.57 18.39
N ARG A 221 -5.36 -6.03 19.40
CA ARG A 221 -4.87 -7.41 19.50
C ARG A 221 -5.98 -8.45 19.57
N LYS A 222 -7.16 -8.05 19.99
CA LYS A 222 -8.40 -8.87 19.94
C LYS A 222 -9.38 -8.26 18.95
N PRO A 223 -10.20 -9.07 18.27
CA PRO A 223 -11.24 -8.56 17.38
C PRO A 223 -12.11 -7.52 18.08
N ARG A 224 -12.24 -6.36 17.47
CA ARG A 224 -13.00 -5.23 18.01
C ARG A 224 -13.78 -4.54 16.91
N VAL A 225 -15.04 -4.24 17.14
CA VAL A 225 -15.82 -3.38 16.26
C VAL A 225 -15.22 -1.97 16.30
N ILE A 226 -14.86 -1.45 15.14
CA ILE A 226 -14.36 -0.10 14.95
C ILE A 226 -15.46 0.80 14.39
N THR A 227 -15.42 2.06 14.78
CA THR A 227 -16.32 3.09 14.29
C THR A 227 -15.53 4.35 13.93
N VAL A 228 -16.12 5.24 13.14
CA VAL A 228 -15.47 6.50 12.75
C VAL A 228 -14.93 7.20 14.00
N ASN A 229 -13.63 7.57 13.97
CA ASN A 229 -12.87 8.18 15.07
C ASN A 229 -12.70 7.31 16.34
N ASN A 230 -12.94 5.99 16.27
CA ASN A 230 -12.75 5.12 17.43
C ASN A 230 -12.17 3.73 17.06
N PRO A 231 -10.84 3.59 17.04
CA PRO A 231 -9.83 4.64 17.18
C PRO A 231 -9.70 5.50 15.90
N PRO A 232 -9.18 6.73 16.00
CA PRO A 232 -8.82 7.51 14.82
C PRO A 232 -7.52 6.93 14.22
N LEU A 233 -7.63 6.12 13.16
CA LEU A 233 -6.49 5.41 12.57
C LEU A 233 -5.73 6.32 11.60
N ASP A 234 -4.48 6.57 11.87
CA ASP A 234 -3.41 7.03 10.97
C ASP A 234 -2.05 6.76 11.65
N ASN A 235 -1.79 5.49 11.96
CA ASN A 235 -0.63 5.09 12.73
C ASN A 235 -0.02 3.80 12.18
N CYS A 236 1.30 3.67 12.30
CA CYS A 236 2.00 2.43 12.01
C CYS A 236 2.00 1.51 13.24
N TYR A 237 1.50 0.30 13.08
CA TYR A 237 1.59 -0.79 14.05
C TYR A 237 2.91 -1.54 13.85
N CYS A 238 3.66 -1.76 14.94
CA CYS A 238 4.94 -2.44 14.93
C CYS A 238 4.73 -3.96 14.97
N LEU A 239 4.86 -4.64 13.83
CA LEU A 239 4.73 -6.10 13.70
C LEU A 239 6.03 -6.84 14.04
N GLY A 240 7.15 -6.14 14.01
CA GLY A 240 8.50 -6.65 14.22
C GLY A 240 9.55 -5.59 13.92
N ARG A 241 10.82 -6.00 13.86
CA ARG A 241 11.94 -5.11 13.53
C ARG A 241 12.67 -5.49 12.24
N GLU A 242 12.26 -6.57 11.61
CA GLU A 242 12.88 -7.09 10.37
C GLU A 242 11.83 -7.82 9.53
N ARG A 243 12.12 -8.01 8.26
CA ARG A 243 11.34 -8.91 7.42
C ARG A 243 11.49 -10.33 7.92
N VAL A 244 10.36 -11.03 7.96
CA VAL A 244 10.30 -12.44 8.35
C VAL A 244 9.47 -13.22 7.33
N ALA A 245 9.36 -14.54 7.49
CA ALA A 245 8.45 -15.33 6.67
C ALA A 245 7.02 -14.79 6.71
N LEU A 246 6.29 -14.92 5.60
CA LEU A 246 4.90 -14.50 5.46
C LEU A 246 4.06 -14.99 6.65
N ARG A 247 3.37 -14.08 7.33
CA ARG A 247 2.53 -14.37 8.50
C ARG A 247 1.28 -13.51 8.53
N ASP A 248 0.22 -14.06 9.11
CA ASP A 248 -1.04 -13.34 9.34
C ASP A 248 -0.86 -12.23 10.37
N VAL A 249 -1.18 -11.00 9.99
CA VAL A 249 -0.99 -9.80 10.82
C VAL A 249 -2.28 -9.05 11.11
N LEU A 250 -3.30 -9.20 10.25
CA LEU A 250 -4.56 -8.48 10.37
C LEU A 250 -5.73 -9.37 9.96
N THR A 251 -6.86 -9.17 10.62
CA THR A 251 -8.17 -9.66 10.18
C THR A 251 -9.16 -8.50 10.18
N LEU A 252 -9.84 -8.31 9.04
CA LEU A 252 -10.94 -7.36 8.87
C LEU A 252 -12.20 -8.14 8.51
N THR A 253 -13.30 -7.91 9.23
CA THR A 253 -14.58 -8.57 8.97
C THR A 253 -15.68 -7.51 8.83
N GLY A 254 -16.37 -7.50 7.71
CA GLY A 254 -17.52 -6.64 7.48
C GLY A 254 -18.75 -7.10 8.27
N THR A 255 -19.74 -6.23 8.40
CA THR A 255 -21.05 -6.57 9.01
C THR A 255 -21.81 -7.61 8.18
N SER A 256 -21.51 -7.72 6.88
CA SER A 256 -21.98 -8.76 5.97
C SER A 256 -21.44 -10.17 6.29
N GLY A 257 -20.40 -10.25 7.13
CA GLY A 257 -19.66 -11.48 7.40
C GLY A 257 -18.57 -11.81 6.37
N VAL A 258 -18.35 -10.98 5.34
CA VAL A 258 -17.19 -11.08 4.48
C VAL A 258 -15.94 -10.76 5.30
N GLU A 259 -14.92 -11.60 5.20
CA GLU A 259 -13.68 -11.47 5.96
C GLU A 259 -12.48 -11.40 5.03
N MET A 260 -11.51 -10.56 5.40
CA MET A 260 -10.19 -10.47 4.81
C MET A 260 -9.14 -10.74 5.87
N ILE A 261 -8.26 -11.72 5.63
CA ILE A 261 -7.05 -11.93 6.41
C ILE A 261 -5.87 -11.41 5.59
N MET A 262 -5.09 -10.51 6.16
CA MET A 262 -3.86 -10.01 5.55
C MET A 262 -2.65 -10.68 6.19
N ALA A 263 -1.75 -11.17 5.34
CA ALA A 263 -0.43 -11.65 5.73
C ALA A 263 0.66 -10.84 5.03
N THR A 264 1.80 -10.65 5.69
CA THR A 264 2.94 -9.92 5.12
C THR A 264 4.27 -10.38 5.69
N THR A 265 5.35 -10.09 4.96
CA THR A 265 6.73 -10.22 5.43
C THR A 265 7.20 -8.99 6.21
N GLU A 266 6.52 -7.85 6.08
CA GLU A 266 6.95 -6.53 6.53
C GLU A 266 6.90 -6.37 8.06
N PRO A 267 7.81 -5.54 8.64
CA PRO A 267 7.88 -5.30 10.08
C PRO A 267 6.87 -4.28 10.61
N GLY A 268 6.16 -3.56 9.75
CA GLY A 268 5.18 -2.55 10.09
C GLY A 268 3.89 -2.70 9.30
N LEU A 269 2.84 -2.07 9.80
CA LEU A 269 1.54 -1.98 9.15
C LEU A 269 0.94 -0.61 9.43
N GLN A 270 0.95 0.28 8.44
CA GLN A 270 0.18 1.52 8.53
C GLN A 270 -1.30 1.19 8.43
N ALA A 271 -2.09 1.71 9.35
CA ALA A 271 -3.54 1.64 9.32
C ALA A 271 -4.12 3.05 9.22
N TYR A 272 -4.93 3.30 8.19
CA TYR A 272 -5.51 4.59 7.90
C TYR A 272 -7.01 4.49 7.65
N ASP A 273 -7.79 5.37 8.29
CA ASP A 273 -9.26 5.31 8.28
C ASP A 273 -9.92 5.96 7.06
N GLY A 274 -9.15 6.52 6.13
CA GLY A 274 -9.70 7.12 4.91
C GLY A 274 -10.36 8.48 5.09
N ARG A 275 -10.12 9.19 6.21
CA ARG A 275 -10.77 10.49 6.51
C ARG A 275 -10.55 11.58 5.45
N HIS A 276 -9.47 11.50 4.69
CA HIS A 276 -9.14 12.44 3.60
C HIS A 276 -9.15 11.77 2.21
N ALA A 277 -9.41 10.47 2.14
CA ALA A 277 -9.47 9.70 0.89
C ALA A 277 -10.88 9.76 0.30
N ILE A 278 -11.19 10.86 -0.37
CA ILE A 278 -12.54 11.13 -0.89
C ILE A 278 -12.57 10.91 -2.40
N ARG A 279 -13.23 9.83 -2.82
CA ARG A 279 -13.48 9.56 -4.25
C ARG A 279 -14.48 10.56 -4.83
N PRO A 280 -14.45 10.87 -6.16
CA PRO A 280 -15.44 11.73 -6.79
C PRO A 280 -16.87 11.26 -6.50
N GLY A 281 -17.70 12.17 -5.99
CA GLY A 281 -19.10 11.89 -5.64
C GLY A 281 -19.34 11.04 -4.40
N LYS A 282 -18.29 10.76 -3.61
CA LYS A 282 -18.36 9.99 -2.38
C LYS A 282 -18.00 10.83 -1.15
N ALA A 283 -18.13 10.25 0.04
CA ALA A 283 -17.77 10.87 1.31
C ALA A 283 -16.45 10.29 1.86
N ALA A 284 -15.92 10.92 2.91
CA ALA A 284 -14.83 10.39 3.70
C ALA A 284 -15.22 9.06 4.38
N TYR A 285 -14.22 8.27 4.80
CA TYR A 285 -14.40 7.00 5.52
C TYR A 285 -15.07 5.89 4.69
N GLU A 286 -14.94 5.93 3.37
CA GLU A 286 -15.51 4.90 2.49
C GLU A 286 -14.74 3.58 2.57
N GLY A 287 -13.43 3.62 2.81
CA GLY A 287 -12.56 2.45 2.93
C GLY A 287 -11.43 2.67 3.93
N LEU A 288 -10.90 1.55 4.44
CA LEU A 288 -9.74 1.47 5.33
C LEU A 288 -8.50 1.10 4.53
N ALA A 289 -7.41 1.85 4.66
CA ALA A 289 -6.13 1.45 4.08
C ALA A 289 -5.28 0.71 5.12
N PHE A 290 -4.67 -0.38 4.67
CA PHE A 290 -3.72 -1.17 5.45
C PHE A 290 -2.50 -1.41 4.56
N GLU A 291 -1.38 -0.80 4.94
CA GLU A 291 -0.16 -0.71 4.15
C GLU A 291 0.97 -1.43 4.88
N PRO A 292 1.23 -2.72 4.55
CA PRO A 292 2.42 -3.38 5.07
C PRO A 292 3.67 -2.73 4.52
N GLU A 293 4.53 -2.24 5.43
CA GLU A 293 5.71 -1.45 5.11
C GLU A 293 6.77 -1.55 6.22
N PHE A 294 7.97 -1.03 6.01
CA PHE A 294 8.86 -0.68 7.11
C PHE A 294 8.31 0.55 7.84
N TRP A 295 8.78 0.74 9.07
CA TRP A 295 8.29 1.85 9.89
C TRP A 295 8.53 3.19 9.19
N PRO A 296 7.51 4.07 9.11
CA PRO A 296 7.62 5.38 8.48
C PRO A 296 8.74 6.22 9.07
N ASP A 297 9.33 7.11 8.26
CA ASP A 297 10.37 8.05 8.67
C ASP A 297 11.65 7.39 9.24
N ALA A 298 11.90 6.12 8.90
CA ALA A 298 13.03 5.35 9.44
C ALA A 298 14.39 6.00 9.22
N THR A 299 14.55 6.80 8.17
CA THR A 299 15.79 7.54 7.88
C THR A 299 16.12 8.62 8.89
N ASN A 300 15.14 9.08 9.68
CA ASN A 300 15.29 10.09 10.72
C ASN A 300 15.29 9.50 12.14
N HIS A 301 15.10 8.19 12.28
CA HIS A 301 15.02 7.47 13.53
C HIS A 301 16.00 6.30 13.55
N PRO A 302 17.25 6.46 14.01
CA PRO A 302 18.27 5.40 14.00
C PRO A 302 17.88 4.12 14.76
N GLU A 303 16.93 4.22 15.68
CA GLU A 303 16.37 3.10 16.43
C GLU A 303 15.29 2.32 15.65
N PHE A 304 14.80 2.84 14.53
CA PHE A 304 13.85 2.13 13.66
C PHE A 304 14.57 1.15 12.73
N PRO A 305 13.88 0.12 12.22
CA PRO A 305 14.43 -0.75 11.20
C PRO A 305 14.84 0.02 9.95
N SER A 306 16.08 -0.19 9.48
CA SER A 306 16.60 0.50 8.29
C SER A 306 15.87 0.06 7.03
N ILE A 307 15.66 1.03 6.13
CA ILE A 307 15.16 0.84 4.76
C ILE A 307 16.28 0.95 3.71
N ASP A 308 17.54 0.97 4.15
CA ASP A 308 18.70 1.00 3.25
C ASP A 308 18.73 -0.25 2.37
N LEU A 309 19.11 -0.05 1.13
CA LEU A 309 19.42 -1.10 0.16
C LEU A 309 20.81 -0.82 -0.41
N ALA A 310 21.75 -1.68 -0.12
CA ALA A 310 23.10 -1.55 -0.65
C ALA A 310 23.18 -1.90 -2.14
N ASP A 311 24.21 -1.37 -2.81
CA ASP A 311 24.55 -1.77 -4.18
C ASP A 311 24.67 -3.29 -4.29
N GLY A 312 23.97 -3.86 -5.26
CA GLY A 312 23.93 -5.29 -5.54
C GLY A 312 22.98 -6.11 -4.65
N ASP A 313 22.38 -5.51 -3.61
CA ASP A 313 21.35 -6.17 -2.83
C ASP A 313 20.00 -6.18 -3.55
N THR A 314 19.12 -7.07 -3.12
CA THR A 314 17.76 -7.21 -3.65
C THR A 314 16.72 -6.89 -2.58
N TYR A 315 15.85 -5.95 -2.88
CA TYR A 315 14.62 -5.71 -2.12
C TYR A 315 13.60 -6.81 -2.44
N HIS A 316 12.96 -7.35 -1.41
CA HIS A 316 11.90 -8.34 -1.57
C HIS A 316 10.83 -8.18 -0.50
N GLN A 317 9.58 -8.06 -0.92
CA GLN A 317 8.41 -7.93 -0.07
C GLN A 317 7.29 -8.82 -0.58
N LEU A 318 6.56 -9.46 0.34
CA LEU A 318 5.38 -10.28 0.01
C LEU A 318 4.21 -9.89 0.91
N THR A 319 3.05 -9.66 0.27
CA THR A 319 1.77 -9.42 0.95
C THR A 319 0.70 -10.33 0.35
N GLU A 320 -0.18 -10.85 1.18
CA GLU A 320 -1.30 -11.71 0.81
C GLU A 320 -2.59 -11.20 1.44
N TRP A 321 -3.67 -11.20 0.66
CA TRP A 321 -5.04 -10.96 1.11
C TRP A 321 -5.87 -12.21 0.82
N ARG A 322 -6.37 -12.87 1.87
CA ARG A 322 -7.27 -14.02 1.75
C ARG A 322 -8.68 -13.61 2.13
N PHE A 323 -9.62 -13.96 1.28
CA PHE A 323 -11.01 -13.58 1.46
C PHE A 323 -11.88 -14.80 1.72
N THR A 324 -12.84 -14.66 2.64
CA THR A 324 -13.89 -15.63 2.89
C THR A 324 -15.24 -14.93 3.01
N LYS A 325 -16.32 -15.67 2.80
CA LYS A 325 -17.70 -15.22 2.96
C LYS A 325 -18.46 -16.22 3.82
N PRO A 326 -19.57 -15.81 4.48
CA PRO A 326 -20.43 -16.72 5.23
C PRO A 326 -20.96 -17.89 4.42
#